data_a3cc8a4ec8c840f64de976dfd7166b31
#
_entry.id   a3cc8a4ec8c840f64de976dfd7166b31
#
_cell.length_a   1.000
_cell.length_b   1.000
_cell.length_c   1.000
_cell.angle_alpha   90.00
_cell.angle_beta   90.00
_cell.angle_gamma   90.00
#
_symmetry.space_group_name_H-M   'P 1'
#
loop_
_entity.id
_entity.type
_entity.pdbx_description
1 polymer ?
#
loop_
_entity_poly.entity_id
_entity_poly.type
_entity_poly.pdbx_seq_one_letter_code
_entity_poly.pdbx_strand_id
1 'polypeptide(L)'
;MKRVMALLLAVLMLASVAVGCGSKDEGNANATTTAATTTAAGGDASASDTTPAETDPPEETRELAIEKYDRDFVIYQAGNWGYKDFIAEDMTGEPVNDAVYNMLSSVSEEFGVKFTTVDHGGKASGGQGQGYKTVETMHMSGSQDYDLTSIGCYDVCTLAYTGYLTDLAAIDNVSLEKSWYDQKAYDMLNLNGHLYYITGDAMTLDNNCTYCILFNKTVVDQYKLDDPYQLVKDNKWTYDKFIEMGSVLPADLNGDGIRNRNDAYGVTVWLDSIVGMLHASGGAIAQINDEGKFELTLNTERNIDVLTNWTRAGASELSNFITSDTDETAHKSFTTNNCLFYTRYIGIGSYFRDSDLDFGFLPYPKWDEEQENYCNTMHAYGTSWLCIPSSVKDIEQSGAIMESLSYYGQKLVNPAYYEITLEGKTIRDEESADMLDIIFATRFFDVGFYYQVGDYNNTIFDMFYGGNTNFSSLFKSSEKIVAKQLEKIDDSFEKIAG
;
A
#
# COMPACT_ATOMS: atom_id res chain seq x y z
N MET A 1 -47.95 -11.27 -14.45
CA MET A 1 -47.73 -10.42 -13.27
C MET A 1 -46.54 -9.42 -13.36
N LYS A 2 -45.72 -9.43 -14.44
CA LYS A 2 -44.62 -8.46 -14.60
C LYS A 2 -44.93 -7.19 -15.39
N ARG A 3 -46.20 -7.02 -15.88
CA ARG A 3 -46.62 -5.83 -16.65
C ARG A 3 -47.59 -4.90 -15.89
N VAL A 4 -47.97 -5.23 -14.68
CA VAL A 4 -48.85 -4.41 -13.83
C VAL A 4 -48.08 -3.60 -12.79
N MET A 5 -46.85 -3.99 -12.51
CA MET A 5 -45.98 -3.26 -11.55
C MET A 5 -45.25 -2.06 -12.15
N ALA A 6 -45.18 -1.94 -13.48
CA ALA A 6 -44.55 -0.81 -14.16
C ALA A 6 -45.43 0.42 -14.36
N LEU A 7 -46.72 0.31 -14.11
CA LEU A 7 -47.68 1.42 -14.26
C LEU A 7 -48.02 2.14 -12.94
N LEU A 8 -47.62 1.61 -11.80
CA LEU A 8 -47.83 2.21 -10.48
C LEU A 8 -46.66 3.10 -9.99
N LEU A 9 -45.52 3.04 -10.64
CA LEU A 9 -44.36 3.93 -10.33
C LEU A 9 -44.36 5.23 -11.14
N ALA A 10 -45.16 5.35 -12.19
CA ALA A 10 -45.23 6.54 -13.04
C ALA A 10 -46.22 7.63 -12.58
N VAL A 11 -46.99 7.39 -11.54
CA VAL A 11 -48.02 8.32 -11.04
C VAL A 11 -47.61 9.06 -9.77
N LEU A 12 -46.45 8.72 -9.17
CA LEU A 12 -45.99 9.35 -7.93
C LEU A 12 -44.92 10.46 -8.13
N MET A 13 -44.60 10.83 -9.36
CA MET A 13 -43.60 11.90 -9.65
C MET A 13 -44.20 13.18 -10.28
N LEU A 14 -45.49 13.43 -10.14
CA LEU A 14 -46.16 14.61 -10.76
C LEU A 14 -46.94 15.50 -9.77
N ALA A 15 -46.61 15.50 -8.49
CA ALA A 15 -47.28 16.36 -7.53
C ALA A 15 -46.32 17.02 -6.52
N SER A 16 -45.48 17.96 -7.00
CA SER A 16 -44.89 18.99 -6.13
C SER A 16 -44.21 20.10 -6.92
N VAL A 17 -44.99 20.86 -7.71
CA VAL A 17 -44.65 22.22 -8.12
C VAL A 17 -45.93 23.03 -8.06
N ALA A 18 -46.09 23.85 -7.05
CA ALA A 18 -46.72 25.17 -7.05
C ALA A 18 -47.11 25.58 -5.62
N VAL A 19 -46.65 26.70 -5.25
CA VAL A 19 -47.15 27.79 -4.38
C VAL A 19 -45.90 28.37 -3.70
N GLY A 20 -45.48 29.66 -3.84
CA GLY A 20 -46.09 30.82 -4.41
C GLY A 20 -45.39 32.03 -3.80
N CYS A 21 -45.23 33.05 -4.57
CA CYS A 21 -44.65 34.38 -4.29
C CYS A 21 -45.31 35.16 -3.14
N GLY A 22 -44.52 36.14 -2.59
CA GLY A 22 -45.00 37.28 -1.83
C GLY A 22 -43.82 37.94 -1.10
N SER A 23 -43.14 38.81 -1.63
CA SER A 23 -43.04 40.27 -1.84
C SER A 23 -42.85 41.09 -0.57
N LYS A 24 -41.74 41.94 -0.58
CA LYS A 24 -41.57 43.34 -0.13
C LYS A 24 -41.56 43.64 1.39
N ASP A 25 -40.81 44.54 1.94
CA ASP A 25 -40.15 45.79 1.52
C ASP A 25 -39.11 46.24 2.57
N GLU A 26 -38.08 46.91 2.07
CA GLU A 26 -37.41 48.13 2.50
C GLU A 26 -37.12 48.47 3.99
N GLY A 27 -35.87 48.92 4.21
CA GLY A 27 -35.54 49.73 5.39
C GLY A 27 -34.05 49.99 5.56
N ASN A 28 -33.59 50.98 4.85
CA ASN A 28 -32.31 51.69 4.92
C ASN A 28 -32.10 52.35 6.28
N ALA A 29 -30.86 52.39 6.84
CA ALA A 29 -30.24 53.63 7.37
C ALA A 29 -28.85 53.40 7.98
N ASN A 30 -27.96 54.17 7.44
CA ASN A 30 -26.65 54.67 7.88
C ASN A 30 -26.56 55.16 9.34
N ALA A 31 -25.35 55.06 9.93
CA ALA A 31 -24.56 56.12 10.61
C ALA A 31 -23.34 55.49 11.30
N THR A 32 -22.15 55.67 10.84
CA THR A 32 -21.15 56.76 11.02
C THR A 32 -20.66 56.99 12.47
N THR A 33 -19.34 56.72 12.64
CA THR A 33 -18.29 57.39 13.44
C THR A 33 -18.44 57.49 14.96
N THR A 34 -17.42 57.14 15.72
CA THR A 34 -16.33 58.04 16.14
C THR A 34 -15.24 57.30 16.95
N ALA A 35 -14.01 57.66 16.69
CA ALA A 35 -12.80 57.31 17.44
C ALA A 35 -12.74 58.07 18.78
N ALA A 36 -12.13 57.42 19.78
CA ALA A 36 -11.51 58.15 20.88
C ALA A 36 -10.26 57.39 21.37
N THR A 37 -9.16 58.04 21.16
CA THR A 37 -7.82 57.79 21.69
C THR A 37 -7.76 58.14 23.17
N THR A 38 -7.15 57.29 24.00
CA THR A 38 -6.39 57.74 25.17
C THR A 38 -5.28 56.78 25.54
N THR A 39 -4.16 57.36 25.79
CA THR A 39 -2.80 56.89 26.02
C THR A 39 -2.56 56.30 27.41
N ALA A 40 -1.58 55.39 27.42
CA ALA A 40 -0.38 55.26 28.23
C ALA A 40 -0.39 54.36 29.47
N ALA A 41 0.49 53.47 29.44
CA ALA A 41 1.72 53.19 30.17
C ALA A 41 1.78 51.86 30.95
N GLY A 42 2.87 51.16 30.70
CA GLY A 42 3.48 50.24 31.70
C GLY A 42 3.69 48.80 31.26
N GLY A 43 4.83 48.52 30.78
CA GLY A 43 5.63 47.38 30.55
C GLY A 43 5.29 46.04 31.16
N ASP A 44 5.39 45.01 30.35
CA ASP A 44 6.29 43.89 30.63
C ASP A 44 6.53 43.13 29.34
N ALA A 45 7.80 42.84 29.09
CA ALA A 45 8.25 42.11 27.93
C ALA A 45 7.98 40.62 28.16
N SER A 46 6.95 40.08 27.48
CA SER A 46 6.83 38.67 27.28
C SER A 46 7.40 38.35 25.89
N ALA A 47 8.48 37.61 25.83
CA ALA A 47 9.02 37.10 24.62
C ALA A 47 7.98 36.17 23.94
N SER A 48 7.47 36.61 22.80
CA SER A 48 6.73 35.76 21.90
C SER A 48 7.72 34.79 21.24
N ASP A 49 7.67 33.55 21.66
CA ASP A 49 8.27 32.43 20.94
C ASP A 49 7.50 32.32 19.61
N THR A 50 8.02 32.97 18.59
CA THR A 50 7.61 32.72 17.21
C THR A 50 8.36 31.49 16.76
N THR A 51 7.72 30.33 16.90
CA THR A 51 8.07 29.14 16.11
C THR A 51 8.13 29.60 14.65
N PRO A 52 9.23 29.40 13.92
CA PRO A 52 9.25 29.67 12.50
C PRO A 52 8.16 28.83 11.85
N ALA A 53 7.32 29.44 11.01
CA ALA A 53 6.43 28.69 10.15
C ALA A 53 7.33 27.72 9.34
N GLU A 54 7.07 26.44 9.43
CA GLU A 54 7.61 25.44 8.54
C GLU A 54 7.24 25.90 7.13
N THR A 55 8.23 26.32 6.38
CA THR A 55 8.03 26.57 4.95
C THR A 55 8.03 25.21 4.29
N ASP A 56 6.96 24.91 3.57
CA ASP A 56 6.91 23.72 2.72
C ASP A 56 8.22 23.59 1.94
N PRO A 57 8.77 22.38 1.83
CA PRO A 57 9.97 22.17 1.02
C PRO A 57 9.71 22.65 -0.41
N PRO A 58 10.73 23.18 -1.10
CA PRO A 58 10.55 23.63 -2.48
C PRO A 58 10.02 22.48 -3.33
N GLU A 59 9.01 22.78 -4.17
CA GLU A 59 8.40 21.80 -5.07
C GLU A 59 9.50 21.22 -5.98
N GLU A 60 9.63 19.89 -5.96
CA GLU A 60 10.56 19.19 -6.83
C GLU A 60 10.14 19.31 -8.29
N THR A 61 11.12 19.52 -9.17
CA THR A 61 10.92 19.64 -10.62
C THR A 61 11.66 18.54 -11.35
N ARG A 62 11.11 18.12 -12.48
CA ARG A 62 11.81 17.21 -13.41
C ARG A 62 12.87 17.99 -14.19
N GLU A 63 14.05 17.43 -14.30
CA GLU A 63 15.11 17.90 -15.18
C GLU A 63 15.13 17.01 -16.46
N LEU A 64 14.11 17.20 -17.33
CA LEU A 64 13.88 16.35 -18.48
C LEU A 64 13.82 17.18 -19.75
N ALA A 65 14.58 16.78 -20.77
CA ALA A 65 14.45 17.30 -22.12
C ALA A 65 13.21 16.69 -22.78
N ILE A 66 12.20 17.53 -23.06
CA ILE A 66 10.95 17.06 -23.66
C ILE A 66 11.11 17.04 -25.18
N GLU A 67 10.96 15.87 -25.76
CA GLU A 67 10.91 15.66 -27.20
C GLU A 67 9.54 15.12 -27.61
N LYS A 68 9.05 15.56 -28.78
CA LYS A 68 7.81 15.04 -29.36
C LYS A 68 8.10 13.76 -30.13
N TYR A 69 7.40 12.70 -29.79
CA TYR A 69 7.62 11.39 -30.41
C TYR A 69 6.58 11.04 -31.49
N ASP A 70 5.37 11.64 -31.45
CA ASP A 70 4.28 11.48 -32.43
C ASP A 70 3.99 10.00 -32.78
N ARG A 71 3.90 9.14 -31.78
CA ARG A 71 3.62 7.71 -31.92
C ARG A 71 2.71 7.13 -30.84
N ASP A 72 2.21 5.93 -31.07
CA ASP A 72 1.57 5.14 -30.03
C ASP A 72 2.62 4.71 -28.99
N PHE A 73 2.24 4.77 -27.70
CA PHE A 73 3.01 4.27 -26.57
C PHE A 73 2.19 3.22 -25.84
N VAL A 74 2.70 2.01 -25.77
CA VAL A 74 1.93 0.87 -25.26
C VAL A 74 2.42 0.44 -23.88
N ILE A 75 1.50 0.51 -22.92
CA ILE A 75 1.73 0.03 -21.54
C ILE A 75 1.11 -1.36 -21.41
N TYR A 76 1.83 -2.29 -20.78
CA TYR A 76 1.33 -3.62 -20.49
C TYR A 76 1.20 -3.83 -18.97
N GLN A 77 0.04 -4.31 -18.52
CA GLN A 77 -0.22 -4.63 -17.12
C GLN A 77 -0.54 -6.11 -16.94
N ALA A 78 0.05 -6.75 -15.93
CA ALA A 78 -0.26 -8.12 -15.55
C ALA A 78 0.02 -8.39 -14.07
N GLY A 79 -0.86 -9.15 -13.41
CA GLY A 79 -0.75 -9.43 -11.98
C GLY A 79 -1.17 -8.25 -11.10
N ASN A 80 -1.97 -7.34 -11.63
CA ASN A 80 -2.42 -6.09 -11.02
C ASN A 80 -3.81 -6.21 -10.34
N TRP A 81 -4.36 -7.42 -10.21
CA TRP A 81 -5.66 -7.68 -9.57
C TRP A 81 -6.84 -6.88 -10.13
N GLY A 82 -6.71 -6.36 -11.36
CA GLY A 82 -7.71 -5.56 -12.03
C GLY A 82 -7.70 -4.07 -11.65
N TYR A 83 -6.67 -3.61 -10.96
CA TYR A 83 -6.43 -2.18 -10.72
C TYR A 83 -6.07 -1.49 -12.04
N LYS A 84 -6.58 -0.26 -12.21
CA LYS A 84 -6.50 0.47 -13.47
C LYS A 84 -5.57 1.67 -13.38
N ASP A 85 -4.35 1.46 -12.89
CA ASP A 85 -3.40 2.54 -12.67
C ASP A 85 -3.04 3.31 -13.96
N PHE A 86 -3.14 2.67 -15.14
CA PHE A 86 -2.85 3.29 -16.43
C PHE A 86 -4.02 3.16 -17.42
N ILE A 87 -5.26 3.08 -16.94
CA ILE A 87 -6.45 2.92 -17.76
C ILE A 87 -7.52 3.92 -17.32
N ALA A 88 -7.70 4.99 -18.11
CA ALA A 88 -8.83 5.89 -18.00
C ALA A 88 -9.14 6.43 -19.40
N GLU A 89 -10.26 6.01 -19.99
CA GLU A 89 -10.67 6.43 -21.33
C GLU A 89 -11.37 7.79 -21.33
N ASP A 90 -12.14 8.06 -20.27
CA ASP A 90 -12.91 9.28 -20.06
C ASP A 90 -12.92 9.67 -18.58
N MET A 91 -13.19 10.94 -18.31
CA MET A 91 -13.51 11.41 -16.95
C MET A 91 -14.91 10.95 -16.55
N THR A 92 -15.01 10.30 -15.39
CA THR A 92 -16.25 9.68 -14.89
C THR A 92 -16.85 10.43 -13.68
N GLY A 93 -16.10 11.38 -13.13
CA GLY A 93 -16.41 12.04 -11.85
C GLY A 93 -15.96 11.21 -10.64
N GLU A 94 -15.25 10.10 -10.87
CA GLU A 94 -14.59 9.34 -9.82
C GLU A 94 -13.15 9.86 -9.69
N PRO A 95 -12.73 10.36 -8.50
CA PRO A 95 -11.50 11.16 -8.37
C PRO A 95 -10.24 10.47 -8.87
N VAL A 96 -10.00 9.18 -8.54
CA VAL A 96 -8.77 8.47 -9.00
C VAL A 96 -8.83 8.23 -10.50
N ASN A 97 -10.00 7.83 -11.06
CA ASN A 97 -10.14 7.68 -12.51
C ASN A 97 -9.83 8.99 -13.24
N ASP A 98 -10.38 10.10 -12.74
CA ASP A 98 -10.21 11.40 -13.37
C ASP A 98 -8.76 11.90 -13.24
N ALA A 99 -8.10 11.59 -12.12
CA ALA A 99 -6.69 11.88 -11.92
C ALA A 99 -5.79 11.07 -12.87
N VAL A 100 -6.04 9.77 -13.03
CA VAL A 100 -5.35 8.91 -14.01
C VAL A 100 -5.56 9.41 -15.43
N TYR A 101 -6.79 9.79 -15.80
CA TYR A 101 -7.09 10.39 -17.09
C TYR A 101 -6.26 11.67 -17.34
N ASN A 102 -6.21 12.55 -16.34
CA ASN A 102 -5.45 13.80 -16.44
C ASN A 102 -3.94 13.55 -16.48
N MET A 103 -3.41 12.60 -15.73
CA MET A 103 -2.01 12.17 -15.79
C MET A 103 -1.64 11.70 -17.18
N LEU A 104 -2.39 10.73 -17.73
CA LEU A 104 -2.15 10.20 -19.09
C LEU A 104 -2.28 11.28 -20.14
N SER A 105 -3.28 12.16 -20.02
CA SER A 105 -3.50 13.27 -20.98
C SER A 105 -2.36 14.27 -20.95
N SER A 106 -1.85 14.64 -19.75
CA SER A 106 -0.73 15.56 -19.58
C SER A 106 0.53 15.03 -20.25
N VAL A 107 0.87 13.77 -20.00
CA VAL A 107 2.04 13.14 -20.61
C VAL A 107 1.84 12.95 -22.11
N SER A 108 0.63 12.59 -22.56
CA SER A 108 0.28 12.48 -23.98
C SER A 108 0.49 13.82 -24.70
N GLU A 109 0.01 14.92 -24.14
CA GLU A 109 0.20 16.26 -24.72
C GLU A 109 1.67 16.67 -24.71
N GLU A 110 2.38 16.39 -23.60
CA GLU A 110 3.78 16.77 -23.43
C GLU A 110 4.70 16.09 -24.43
N PHE A 111 4.54 14.78 -24.69
CA PHE A 111 5.41 14.01 -25.58
C PHE A 111 4.84 13.72 -26.97
N GLY A 112 3.59 14.08 -27.23
CA GLY A 112 2.93 13.76 -28.51
C GLY A 112 2.68 12.27 -28.68
N VAL A 113 2.52 11.52 -27.59
CA VAL A 113 2.25 10.09 -27.62
C VAL A 113 0.77 9.80 -27.45
N LYS A 114 0.30 8.71 -28.03
CA LYS A 114 -1.03 8.18 -27.75
C LYS A 114 -0.90 6.91 -26.92
N PHE A 115 -1.39 6.97 -25.70
CA PHE A 115 -1.38 5.80 -24.82
C PHE A 115 -2.37 4.73 -25.28
N THR A 116 -1.92 3.49 -25.19
CA THR A 116 -2.74 2.29 -25.26
C THR A 116 -2.29 1.36 -24.15
N THR A 117 -3.20 0.93 -23.30
CA THR A 117 -2.88 -0.01 -22.22
C THR A 117 -3.48 -1.37 -22.51
N VAL A 118 -2.62 -2.38 -22.53
CA VAL A 118 -3.02 -3.79 -22.64
C VAL A 118 -3.04 -4.36 -21.24
N ASP A 119 -4.23 -4.52 -20.69
CA ASP A 119 -4.45 -5.07 -19.36
C ASP A 119 -4.77 -6.56 -19.45
N HIS A 120 -3.81 -7.38 -19.04
CA HIS A 120 -4.07 -8.81 -18.88
C HIS A 120 -4.81 -9.07 -17.57
N GLY A 121 -4.79 -8.12 -16.62
CA GLY A 121 -5.41 -8.25 -15.31
C GLY A 121 -4.84 -9.44 -14.54
N GLY A 122 -5.74 -10.06 -13.80
CA GLY A 122 -5.46 -11.33 -13.15
C GLY A 122 -4.67 -11.20 -11.85
N LYS A 123 -4.55 -12.34 -11.20
CA LYS A 123 -3.79 -12.50 -9.96
C LYS A 123 -2.31 -12.59 -10.29
N ALA A 124 -1.48 -12.17 -9.34
CA ALA A 124 -0.06 -12.48 -9.37
C ALA A 124 0.17 -13.99 -9.44
N SER A 125 1.34 -14.37 -9.88
CA SER A 125 1.76 -15.78 -9.95
C SER A 125 2.99 -16.01 -9.07
N GLY A 126 3.46 -17.23 -9.02
CA GLY A 126 4.68 -17.61 -8.30
C GLY A 126 5.98 -17.33 -9.07
N GLY A 127 6.06 -16.29 -9.91
CA GLY A 127 7.28 -15.83 -10.57
C GLY A 127 7.45 -16.26 -12.05
N GLN A 128 6.51 -17.00 -12.61
CA GLN A 128 6.48 -17.36 -14.04
C GLN A 128 5.06 -17.31 -14.60
N GLY A 129 4.34 -16.24 -14.25
CA GLY A 129 2.99 -15.99 -14.71
C GLY A 129 2.91 -15.38 -16.08
N GLN A 130 1.79 -14.71 -16.35
CA GLN A 130 1.55 -14.10 -17.64
C GLN A 130 2.47 -12.89 -17.88
N GLY A 131 2.76 -12.12 -16.83
CA GLY A 131 3.72 -11.00 -16.92
C GLY A 131 5.09 -11.47 -17.37
N TYR A 132 5.63 -12.48 -16.66
CA TYR A 132 6.90 -13.10 -17.00
C TYR A 132 6.92 -13.62 -18.45
N LYS A 133 5.94 -14.45 -18.84
CA LYS A 133 5.90 -15.07 -20.18
C LYS A 133 5.81 -14.07 -21.31
N THR A 134 5.09 -12.99 -21.11
CA THR A 134 4.96 -11.93 -22.13
C THR A 134 6.30 -11.24 -22.36
N VAL A 135 6.96 -10.79 -21.29
CA VAL A 135 8.27 -10.10 -21.40
C VAL A 135 9.36 -11.04 -21.87
N GLU A 136 9.41 -12.29 -21.39
CA GLU A 136 10.31 -13.34 -21.91
C GLU A 136 10.14 -13.53 -23.41
N THR A 137 8.90 -13.61 -23.91
CA THR A 137 8.60 -13.77 -25.34
C THR A 137 9.10 -12.58 -26.15
N MET A 138 8.90 -11.36 -25.68
CA MET A 138 9.44 -10.14 -26.29
C MET A 138 10.97 -10.19 -26.37
N HIS A 139 11.62 -10.50 -25.27
CA HIS A 139 13.09 -10.61 -25.21
C HIS A 139 13.61 -11.66 -26.18
N MET A 140 13.06 -12.87 -26.16
CA MET A 140 13.49 -13.98 -27.02
C MET A 140 13.25 -13.76 -28.50
N SER A 141 12.20 -13.04 -28.89
CA SER A 141 11.90 -12.69 -30.29
C SER A 141 12.58 -11.42 -30.75
N GLY A 142 13.09 -10.58 -29.83
CA GLY A 142 13.59 -9.24 -30.13
C GLY A 142 12.48 -8.28 -30.57
N SER A 143 11.22 -8.58 -30.24
CA SER A 143 10.10 -7.68 -30.53
C SER A 143 10.00 -6.57 -29.48
N GLN A 144 9.35 -5.47 -29.86
CA GLN A 144 8.94 -4.39 -28.98
C GLN A 144 7.43 -4.22 -29.13
N ASP A 145 6.68 -5.05 -28.39
CA ASP A 145 5.21 -5.00 -28.39
C ASP A 145 4.69 -3.99 -27.35
N TYR A 146 5.50 -3.73 -26.32
CA TYR A 146 5.20 -2.82 -25.21
C TYR A 146 6.40 -1.93 -24.91
N ASP A 147 6.14 -0.70 -24.48
CA ASP A 147 7.17 0.31 -24.18
C ASP A 147 7.46 0.42 -22.69
N LEU A 148 6.43 0.22 -21.86
CA LEU A 148 6.49 0.24 -20.41
C LEU A 148 5.61 -0.90 -19.87
N THR A 149 6.00 -1.47 -18.74
CA THR A 149 5.23 -2.56 -18.16
C THR A 149 5.03 -2.37 -16.66
N SER A 150 3.85 -2.82 -16.16
CA SER A 150 3.55 -2.95 -14.73
C SER A 150 3.26 -4.43 -14.45
N ILE A 151 4.19 -5.11 -13.78
CA ILE A 151 4.21 -6.56 -13.64
C ILE A 151 4.14 -6.97 -12.18
N GLY A 152 3.35 -8.00 -11.86
CA GLY A 152 3.24 -8.56 -10.52
C GLY A 152 4.59 -8.92 -9.90
N CYS A 153 4.76 -8.69 -8.60
CA CYS A 153 6.05 -8.69 -7.90
C CYS A 153 6.91 -9.93 -8.15
N TYR A 154 6.38 -11.13 -8.00
CA TYR A 154 7.16 -12.35 -8.17
C TYR A 154 7.63 -12.56 -9.63
N ASP A 155 6.80 -12.15 -10.60
CA ASP A 155 7.15 -12.20 -12.02
C ASP A 155 8.24 -11.17 -12.34
N VAL A 156 8.13 -9.93 -11.83
CA VAL A 156 9.12 -8.88 -12.07
C VAL A 156 10.48 -9.22 -11.46
N CYS A 157 10.50 -9.79 -10.25
CA CYS A 157 11.74 -10.27 -9.63
C CYS A 157 12.43 -11.36 -10.47
N THR A 158 11.64 -12.30 -11.03
CA THR A 158 12.18 -13.32 -11.91
C THR A 158 12.74 -12.74 -13.21
N LEU A 159 12.03 -11.76 -13.80
CA LEU A 159 12.47 -11.03 -14.99
C LEU A 159 13.79 -10.27 -14.74
N ALA A 160 13.93 -9.67 -13.56
CA ALA A 160 15.12 -8.90 -13.19
C ALA A 160 16.37 -9.78 -13.24
N TYR A 161 16.43 -10.87 -12.46
CA TYR A 161 17.64 -11.71 -12.41
C TYR A 161 17.84 -12.61 -13.66
N THR A 162 16.84 -12.71 -14.56
CA THR A 162 17.02 -13.36 -15.86
C THR A 162 17.54 -12.44 -16.95
N GLY A 163 17.68 -11.12 -16.67
CA GLY A 163 18.19 -10.13 -17.62
C GLY A 163 17.15 -9.67 -18.66
N TYR A 164 15.86 -9.83 -18.36
CA TYR A 164 14.79 -9.45 -19.27
C TYR A 164 14.27 -8.02 -19.03
N LEU A 165 14.84 -7.32 -18.05
CA LEU A 165 14.53 -5.93 -17.73
C LEU A 165 15.74 -5.02 -17.97
N THR A 166 15.44 -3.77 -18.28
CA THR A 166 16.42 -2.69 -18.36
C THR A 166 16.77 -2.19 -16.95
N ASP A 167 18.03 -1.87 -16.72
CA ASP A 167 18.45 -1.18 -15.50
C ASP A 167 17.93 0.26 -15.55
N LEU A 168 17.00 0.58 -14.67
CA LEU A 168 16.38 1.91 -14.60
C LEU A 168 17.38 2.99 -14.16
N ALA A 169 18.39 2.63 -13.35
CA ALA A 169 19.42 3.55 -12.89
C ALA A 169 20.42 3.94 -13.99
N ALA A 170 20.44 3.21 -15.10
CA ALA A 170 21.28 3.50 -16.26
C ALA A 170 20.58 4.38 -17.32
N ILE A 171 19.33 4.79 -17.10
CA ILE A 171 18.56 5.62 -18.02
C ILE A 171 18.71 7.10 -17.62
N ASP A 172 19.27 7.91 -18.49
CA ASP A 172 19.57 9.33 -18.23
C ASP A 172 18.31 10.15 -17.89
N ASN A 173 17.13 9.75 -18.42
CA ASN A 173 15.86 10.42 -18.21
C ASN A 173 15.06 9.90 -17.01
N VAL A 174 15.65 9.12 -16.10
CA VAL A 174 15.00 8.60 -14.90
C VAL A 174 15.79 9.05 -13.66
N SER A 175 15.11 9.74 -12.76
CA SER A 175 15.69 10.30 -11.53
C SER A 175 15.12 9.57 -10.31
N LEU A 176 15.63 8.37 -10.04
CA LEU A 176 15.09 7.45 -9.02
C LEU A 176 15.15 8.00 -7.58
N GLU A 177 15.97 9.01 -7.33
CA GLU A 177 16.08 9.71 -6.05
C GLU A 177 14.95 10.71 -5.80
N LYS A 178 14.06 10.93 -6.76
CA LYS A 178 12.95 11.87 -6.65
C LYS A 178 11.80 11.31 -5.85
N SER A 179 11.07 12.21 -5.16
CA SER A 179 10.01 11.85 -4.21
C SER A 179 8.78 11.20 -4.84
N TRP A 180 8.60 11.25 -6.14
CA TRP A 180 7.53 10.54 -6.85
C TRP A 180 7.78 9.04 -7.04
N TYR A 181 8.98 8.56 -6.69
CA TYR A 181 9.26 7.14 -6.51
C TYR A 181 9.29 6.78 -5.02
N ASP A 182 8.93 5.55 -4.68
CA ASP A 182 9.03 5.08 -3.29
C ASP A 182 10.51 4.97 -2.88
N GLN A 183 10.96 5.91 -2.04
CA GLN A 183 12.36 6.00 -1.63
C GLN A 183 12.81 4.84 -0.75
N LYS A 184 11.88 4.18 -0.03
CA LYS A 184 12.21 2.95 0.71
C LYS A 184 12.44 1.77 -0.23
N ALA A 185 11.65 1.69 -1.32
CA ALA A 185 11.89 0.71 -2.37
C ALA A 185 13.22 0.98 -3.09
N TYR A 186 13.51 2.23 -3.42
CA TYR A 186 14.79 2.61 -4.02
C TYR A 186 15.99 2.21 -3.15
N ASP A 187 15.93 2.51 -1.84
CA ASP A 187 17.02 2.21 -0.91
C ASP A 187 17.19 0.69 -0.69
N MET A 188 16.09 -0.04 -0.50
CA MET A 188 16.13 -1.43 -0.05
C MET A 188 16.23 -2.46 -1.18
N LEU A 189 15.89 -2.07 -2.43
CA LEU A 189 15.94 -2.94 -3.60
C LEU A 189 17.13 -2.62 -4.53
N ASN A 190 17.92 -1.61 -4.18
CA ASN A 190 19.07 -1.17 -4.97
C ASN A 190 20.24 -2.17 -4.87
N LEU A 191 20.70 -2.65 -6.01
CA LEU A 191 21.79 -3.61 -6.15
C LEU A 191 23.09 -2.87 -6.51
N ASN A 192 23.66 -2.14 -5.54
CA ASN A 192 24.91 -1.38 -5.72
C ASN A 192 24.85 -0.40 -6.91
N GLY A 193 23.75 0.36 -7.03
CA GLY A 193 23.54 1.33 -8.09
C GLY A 193 22.72 0.81 -9.27
N HIS A 194 22.24 -0.41 -9.22
CA HIS A 194 21.35 -0.99 -10.24
C HIS A 194 19.95 -1.22 -9.68
N LEU A 195 18.92 -0.86 -10.46
CA LEU A 195 17.53 -1.07 -10.10
C LEU A 195 16.71 -1.42 -11.34
N TYR A 196 15.99 -2.52 -11.31
CA TYR A 196 15.31 -3.07 -12.50
C TYR A 196 13.79 -2.85 -12.48
N TYR A 197 13.23 -2.46 -11.36
CA TYR A 197 11.81 -2.20 -11.16
C TYR A 197 11.60 -1.27 -9.96
N ILE A 198 10.55 -0.46 -10.00
CA ILE A 198 10.24 0.53 -8.96
C ILE A 198 8.73 0.69 -8.82
N THR A 199 8.27 1.23 -7.71
CA THR A 199 6.91 1.74 -7.50
C THR A 199 6.94 3.21 -7.08
N GLY A 200 5.78 3.84 -7.07
CA GLY A 200 5.62 5.24 -6.69
C GLY A 200 4.29 5.82 -7.14
N ASP A 201 4.20 7.11 -7.15
CA ASP A 201 2.95 7.89 -7.28
C ASP A 201 2.21 7.74 -8.62
N ALA A 202 2.81 7.10 -9.63
CA ALA A 202 2.10 6.74 -10.87
C ALA A 202 1.05 5.65 -10.66
N MET A 203 1.08 4.95 -9.54
CA MET A 203 0.22 3.81 -9.23
C MET A 203 -0.46 3.97 -7.87
N THR A 204 -1.57 3.26 -7.67
CA THR A 204 -2.32 3.23 -6.40
C THR A 204 -2.35 1.83 -5.78
N LEU A 205 -1.98 0.82 -6.56
CA LEU A 205 -2.03 -0.58 -6.10
C LEU A 205 -1.05 -0.84 -4.94
N ASP A 206 0.12 -0.24 -4.96
CA ASP A 206 1.11 -0.34 -3.89
C ASP A 206 0.58 0.20 -2.55
N ASN A 207 -0.10 1.36 -2.58
CA ASN A 207 -0.76 1.93 -1.42
C ASN A 207 -1.83 0.98 -0.88
N ASN A 208 -2.71 0.50 -1.77
CA ASN A 208 -3.77 -0.44 -1.39
C ASN A 208 -3.24 -1.75 -0.81
N CYS A 209 -2.08 -2.22 -1.28
CA CYS A 209 -1.47 -3.48 -0.86
C CYS A 209 -0.47 -3.37 0.29
N THR A 210 -0.29 -2.20 0.87
CA THR A 210 0.54 -2.02 2.07
C THR A 210 -0.20 -2.60 3.29
N TYR A 211 0.50 -3.43 4.08
CA TYR A 211 -0.07 -4.06 5.27
C TYR A 211 -0.29 -3.06 6.40
N CYS A 212 -1.39 -3.26 7.09
CA CYS A 212 -1.79 -2.50 8.26
C CYS A 212 -2.54 -3.40 9.26
N ILE A 213 -2.83 -2.88 10.42
CA ILE A 213 -3.78 -3.46 11.36
C ILE A 213 -5.01 -2.57 11.40
N LEU A 214 -6.18 -3.13 11.08
CA LEU A 214 -7.44 -2.47 11.39
C LEU A 214 -7.81 -2.76 12.84
N PHE A 215 -8.32 -1.77 13.56
CA PHE A 215 -8.85 -1.99 14.90
C PHE A 215 -10.29 -1.50 15.02
N ASN A 216 -11.05 -2.17 15.87
CA ASN A 216 -12.46 -1.89 16.11
C ASN A 216 -12.62 -0.91 17.26
N LYS A 217 -13.03 0.34 16.96
CA LYS A 217 -13.19 1.41 17.96
C LYS A 217 -14.31 1.12 18.94
N THR A 218 -15.41 0.53 18.47
CA THR A 218 -16.52 0.11 19.35
C THR A 218 -16.04 -0.86 20.42
N VAL A 219 -15.14 -1.79 20.06
CA VAL A 219 -14.56 -2.75 20.99
C VAL A 219 -13.60 -2.07 21.97
N VAL A 220 -12.76 -1.14 21.51
CA VAL A 220 -11.89 -0.33 22.39
C VAL A 220 -12.72 0.37 23.45
N ASP A 221 -13.79 1.04 23.07
CA ASP A 221 -14.69 1.76 23.99
C ASP A 221 -15.41 0.83 24.95
N GLN A 222 -15.94 -0.29 24.45
CA GLN A 222 -16.68 -1.26 25.23
C GLN A 222 -15.83 -1.86 26.36
N TYR A 223 -14.57 -2.19 26.05
CA TYR A 223 -13.65 -2.81 27.03
C TYR A 223 -12.77 -1.79 27.73
N LYS A 224 -12.90 -0.49 27.43
CA LYS A 224 -12.12 0.62 28.00
C LYS A 224 -10.63 0.37 27.88
N LEU A 225 -10.19 -0.01 26.70
CA LEU A 225 -8.80 -0.24 26.37
C LEU A 225 -8.07 1.10 26.21
N ASP A 226 -6.74 1.05 26.26
CA ASP A 226 -5.93 2.19 25.89
C ASP A 226 -6.21 2.61 24.43
N ASP A 227 -6.10 3.90 24.14
CA ASP A 227 -6.27 4.43 22.79
C ASP A 227 -5.12 3.97 21.89
N PRO A 228 -5.37 3.16 20.83
CA PRO A 228 -4.31 2.66 19.97
C PRO A 228 -3.57 3.75 19.21
N TYR A 229 -4.24 4.84 18.81
CA TYR A 229 -3.61 5.96 18.14
C TYR A 229 -2.61 6.67 19.05
N GLN A 230 -3.00 6.90 20.31
CA GLN A 230 -2.11 7.50 21.29
C GLN A 230 -0.90 6.61 21.58
N LEU A 231 -1.10 5.28 21.62
CA LEU A 231 0.01 4.34 21.78
C LEU A 231 1.01 4.43 20.64
N VAL A 232 0.55 4.61 19.39
CA VAL A 232 1.43 4.83 18.22
C VAL A 232 2.18 6.16 18.37
N LYS A 233 1.47 7.25 18.65
CA LYS A 233 2.05 8.60 18.82
C LYS A 233 3.07 8.66 19.96
N ASP A 234 2.84 7.92 21.04
CA ASP A 234 3.73 7.79 22.20
C ASP A 234 4.89 6.79 22.00
N ASN A 235 4.97 6.16 20.84
CA ASN A 235 5.96 5.11 20.52
C ASN A 235 5.85 3.84 21.40
N LYS A 236 4.66 3.58 21.95
CA LYS A 236 4.32 2.45 22.86
C LYS A 236 3.48 1.35 22.22
N TRP A 237 3.18 1.47 20.92
CA TRP A 237 2.48 0.46 20.16
C TRP A 237 3.44 -0.68 19.82
N THR A 238 3.52 -1.67 20.72
CA THR A 238 4.43 -2.83 20.64
C THR A 238 3.66 -4.14 20.50
N TYR A 239 4.38 -5.21 20.12
CA TYR A 239 3.83 -6.56 20.06
C TYR A 239 3.18 -6.99 21.39
N ASP A 240 3.85 -6.74 22.52
CA ASP A 240 3.32 -7.09 23.83
C ASP A 240 2.01 -6.33 24.14
N LYS A 241 1.95 -5.03 23.78
CA LYS A 241 0.73 -4.23 23.96
C LYS A 241 -0.41 -4.71 23.04
N PHE A 242 -0.10 -5.06 21.80
CA PHE A 242 -1.06 -5.66 20.86
C PHE A 242 -1.66 -6.96 21.40
N ILE A 243 -0.83 -7.85 21.95
CA ILE A 243 -1.27 -9.12 22.57
C ILE A 243 -2.05 -8.88 23.85
N GLU A 244 -1.58 -7.96 24.74
CA GLU A 244 -2.27 -7.58 25.97
C GLU A 244 -3.70 -7.12 25.65
N MET A 245 -3.86 -6.15 24.74
CA MET A 245 -5.16 -5.61 24.36
C MET A 245 -6.07 -6.66 23.73
N GLY A 246 -5.53 -7.48 22.82
CA GLY A 246 -6.30 -8.56 22.19
C GLY A 246 -6.77 -9.63 23.17
N SER A 247 -6.01 -9.87 24.23
CA SER A 247 -6.27 -10.97 25.18
C SER A 247 -7.53 -10.78 26.05
N VAL A 248 -8.16 -9.61 26.00
CA VAL A 248 -9.39 -9.33 26.77
C VAL A 248 -10.66 -9.89 26.12
N LEU A 249 -10.61 -10.24 24.83
CA LEU A 249 -11.81 -10.58 24.05
C LEU A 249 -12.13 -12.07 23.90
N PRO A 250 -11.16 -13.01 23.85
CA PRO A 250 -11.49 -14.39 23.46
C PRO A 250 -12.62 -14.97 24.30
N ALA A 251 -13.73 -15.29 23.64
CA ALA A 251 -14.91 -15.85 24.30
C ALA A 251 -15.69 -16.75 23.31
N ASP A 252 -16.20 -17.86 23.83
CA ASP A 252 -17.22 -18.68 23.19
C ASP A 252 -18.58 -18.01 23.47
N LEU A 253 -19.12 -17.32 22.47
CA LEU A 253 -20.30 -16.48 22.62
C LEU A 253 -21.61 -17.29 22.67
N ASN A 254 -21.64 -18.47 22.08
CA ASN A 254 -22.82 -19.32 22.05
C ASN A 254 -22.78 -20.47 23.06
N GLY A 255 -21.63 -20.71 23.70
CA GLY A 255 -21.44 -21.73 24.73
C GLY A 255 -21.46 -23.17 24.20
N ASP A 256 -21.21 -23.38 22.90
CA ASP A 256 -21.21 -24.71 22.30
C ASP A 256 -19.85 -25.46 22.42
N GLY A 257 -18.83 -24.79 22.91
CA GLY A 257 -17.47 -25.31 23.07
C GLY A 257 -16.70 -25.46 21.76
N ILE A 258 -17.25 -24.92 20.64
CA ILE A 258 -16.63 -25.01 19.30
C ILE A 258 -16.22 -23.62 18.85
N ARG A 259 -14.91 -23.35 18.86
CA ARG A 259 -14.38 -22.07 18.35
C ARG A 259 -14.58 -21.93 16.86
N ASN A 260 -15.28 -20.89 16.44
CA ASN A 260 -15.59 -20.60 15.04
C ASN A 260 -15.82 -19.10 14.81
N ARG A 261 -16.10 -18.67 13.59
CA ARG A 261 -16.26 -17.25 13.19
C ARG A 261 -17.44 -16.51 13.87
N ASN A 262 -18.25 -17.18 14.68
CA ASN A 262 -19.33 -16.55 15.44
C ASN A 262 -18.88 -16.17 16.87
N ASP A 263 -17.66 -16.49 17.25
CA ASP A 263 -17.07 -16.24 18.55
C ASP A 263 -16.26 -14.95 18.59
N ALA A 264 -15.86 -14.53 19.79
CA ALA A 264 -15.04 -13.35 19.96
C ALA A 264 -13.55 -13.68 19.94
N TYR A 265 -12.77 -12.81 19.30
CA TYR A 265 -11.33 -12.94 19.11
C TYR A 265 -10.60 -11.63 19.37
N GLY A 266 -9.39 -11.70 19.89
CA GLY A 266 -8.51 -10.54 19.97
C GLY A 266 -8.02 -10.11 18.59
N VAL A 267 -7.68 -11.09 17.75
CA VAL A 267 -7.11 -10.86 16.44
C VAL A 267 -7.75 -11.75 15.38
N THR A 268 -8.14 -11.17 14.25
CA THR A 268 -8.39 -11.92 13.02
C THR A 268 -7.15 -11.82 12.14
N VAL A 269 -6.54 -12.96 11.82
CA VAL A 269 -5.30 -13.02 11.04
C VAL A 269 -5.62 -13.47 9.61
N TRP A 270 -5.28 -12.64 8.64
CA TRP A 270 -5.30 -13.06 7.24
C TRP A 270 -3.99 -13.78 6.88
N LEU A 271 -4.10 -14.88 6.14
CA LEU A 271 -2.98 -15.78 5.87
C LEU A 271 -1.74 -15.07 5.32
N ASP A 272 -1.93 -14.26 4.27
CA ASP A 272 -0.80 -13.60 3.60
C ASP A 272 -0.15 -12.50 4.46
N SER A 273 -0.84 -12.03 5.52
CA SER A 273 -0.31 -11.02 6.44
C SER A 273 0.56 -11.57 7.57
N ILE A 274 0.76 -12.89 7.65
CA ILE A 274 1.54 -13.54 8.72
C ILE A 274 2.98 -13.03 8.73
N VAL A 275 3.60 -12.91 7.56
CA VAL A 275 4.97 -12.41 7.41
C VAL A 275 5.12 -10.95 7.87
N GLY A 276 4.03 -10.18 7.86
CA GLY A 276 4.02 -8.78 8.29
C GLY A 276 4.55 -8.57 9.69
N MET A 277 4.36 -9.53 10.61
CA MET A 277 4.90 -9.42 11.98
C MET A 277 6.42 -9.59 12.03
N LEU A 278 7.00 -10.44 11.16
CA LEU A 278 8.45 -10.53 11.00
C LEU A 278 9.02 -9.18 10.53
N HIS A 279 8.45 -8.63 9.48
CA HIS A 279 8.92 -7.35 8.93
C HIS A 279 8.69 -6.19 9.91
N ALA A 280 7.57 -6.19 10.64
CA ALA A 280 7.28 -5.18 11.66
C ALA A 280 8.35 -5.10 12.75
N SER A 281 9.03 -6.21 13.04
CA SER A 281 10.17 -6.25 13.97
C SER A 281 11.50 -5.76 13.38
N GLY A 282 11.49 -5.33 12.10
CA GLY A 282 12.71 -5.04 11.33
C GLY A 282 13.42 -6.29 10.81
N GLY A 283 12.81 -7.48 10.97
CA GLY A 283 13.35 -8.75 10.46
C GLY A 283 13.05 -8.96 8.99
N ALA A 284 13.89 -9.72 8.30
CA ALA A 284 13.73 -10.07 6.89
C ALA A 284 14.17 -11.50 6.61
N ILE A 285 13.67 -12.08 5.52
CA ILE A 285 14.16 -13.36 4.99
C ILE A 285 15.57 -13.15 4.42
N ALA A 286 15.74 -12.14 3.57
CA ALA A 286 17.04 -11.73 3.04
C ALA A 286 17.06 -10.22 2.79
N GLN A 287 18.26 -9.64 2.83
CA GLN A 287 18.50 -8.23 2.56
C GLN A 287 19.61 -8.06 1.53
N ILE A 288 19.73 -6.89 0.95
CA ILE A 288 20.89 -6.52 0.14
C ILE A 288 21.92 -5.92 1.08
N ASN A 289 23.13 -6.47 1.07
CA ASN A 289 24.24 -5.99 1.91
C ASN A 289 24.97 -4.81 1.25
N ASP A 290 25.97 -4.24 1.96
CA ASP A 290 26.75 -3.10 1.50
C ASP A 290 27.53 -3.37 0.19
N GLU A 291 27.68 -4.63 -0.20
CA GLU A 291 28.33 -5.02 -1.47
C GLU A 291 27.32 -5.16 -2.61
N GLY A 292 26.03 -4.90 -2.36
CA GLY A 292 24.93 -5.06 -3.32
C GLY A 292 24.54 -6.51 -3.57
N LYS A 293 24.84 -7.42 -2.64
CA LYS A 293 24.54 -8.85 -2.73
C LYS A 293 23.45 -9.28 -1.77
N PHE A 294 22.75 -10.33 -2.15
CA PHE A 294 21.74 -10.93 -1.30
C PHE A 294 22.35 -11.65 -0.10
N GLU A 295 21.93 -11.30 1.09
CA GLU A 295 22.35 -11.93 2.34
C GLU A 295 21.15 -12.52 3.07
N LEU A 296 21.24 -13.81 3.46
CA LEU A 296 20.20 -14.46 4.25
C LEU A 296 20.24 -13.97 5.69
N THR A 297 19.18 -13.27 6.12
CA THR A 297 19.09 -12.64 7.45
C THR A 297 18.05 -13.28 8.37
N LEU A 298 17.33 -14.32 7.90
CA LEU A 298 16.19 -14.89 8.62
C LEU A 298 16.59 -15.59 9.93
N ASN A 299 17.72 -16.30 9.96
CA ASN A 299 18.11 -17.17 11.08
C ASN A 299 18.82 -16.41 12.21
N THR A 300 18.18 -15.37 12.74
CA THR A 300 18.62 -14.61 13.92
C THR A 300 17.79 -14.98 15.15
N GLU A 301 18.33 -14.76 16.36
CA GLU A 301 17.60 -14.97 17.62
C GLU A 301 16.31 -14.15 17.63
N ARG A 302 16.38 -12.85 17.28
CA ARG A 302 15.22 -11.95 17.20
C ARG A 302 14.13 -12.48 16.27
N ASN A 303 14.48 -12.83 15.04
CA ASN A 303 13.50 -13.31 14.04
C ASN A 303 12.83 -14.63 14.46
N ILE A 304 13.60 -15.53 15.08
CA ILE A 304 13.09 -16.79 15.62
C ILE A 304 12.12 -16.52 16.78
N ASP A 305 12.45 -15.59 17.66
CA ASP A 305 11.58 -15.22 18.78
C ASP A 305 10.27 -14.57 18.30
N VAL A 306 10.37 -13.64 17.35
CA VAL A 306 9.19 -13.02 16.70
C VAL A 306 8.26 -14.07 16.11
N LEU A 307 8.78 -14.91 15.22
CA LEU A 307 8.00 -15.96 14.56
C LEU A 307 7.43 -16.98 15.54
N THR A 308 8.22 -17.35 16.56
CA THR A 308 7.79 -18.28 17.61
C THR A 308 6.62 -17.72 18.43
N ASN A 309 6.74 -16.47 18.90
CA ASN A 309 5.70 -15.86 19.71
C ASN A 309 4.45 -15.56 18.89
N TRP A 310 4.63 -15.09 17.64
CA TRP A 310 3.50 -14.86 16.74
C TRP A 310 2.75 -16.16 16.41
N THR A 311 3.48 -17.24 16.15
CA THR A 311 2.87 -18.57 15.91
C THR A 311 2.12 -19.09 17.13
N ARG A 312 2.64 -18.88 18.36
CA ARG A 312 1.93 -19.22 19.58
C ARG A 312 0.64 -18.41 19.77
N ALA A 313 0.69 -17.12 19.47
CA ALA A 313 -0.50 -16.27 19.48
C ALA A 313 -1.54 -16.75 18.45
N GLY A 314 -1.10 -17.07 17.24
CA GLY A 314 -1.94 -17.61 16.18
C GLY A 314 -2.60 -18.95 16.53
N ALA A 315 -1.90 -19.84 17.20
CA ALA A 315 -2.41 -21.14 17.63
C ALA A 315 -3.26 -21.09 18.92
N SER A 316 -3.39 -19.93 19.55
CA SER A 316 -4.15 -19.74 20.79
C SER A 316 -5.60 -19.35 20.52
N GLU A 317 -6.40 -19.25 21.58
CA GLU A 317 -7.78 -18.74 21.52
C GLU A 317 -7.85 -17.25 21.14
N LEU A 318 -6.72 -16.54 21.16
CA LEU A 318 -6.61 -15.13 20.78
C LEU A 318 -7.03 -14.90 19.32
N SER A 319 -6.70 -15.82 18.42
CA SER A 319 -6.71 -15.61 16.98
C SER A 319 -7.78 -16.40 16.24
N ASN A 320 -8.37 -15.77 15.24
CA ASN A 320 -9.16 -16.38 14.18
C ASN A 320 -8.41 -16.27 12.84
N PHE A 321 -8.51 -17.30 12.01
CA PHE A 321 -7.85 -17.33 10.71
C PHE A 321 -8.78 -17.12 9.55
N ILE A 322 -8.32 -16.32 8.58
CA ILE A 322 -8.96 -16.14 7.27
C ILE A 322 -7.99 -16.53 6.18
N THR A 323 -8.41 -17.47 5.34
CA THR A 323 -7.63 -18.00 4.22
C THR A 323 -8.17 -17.59 2.85
N SER A 324 -9.31 -16.89 2.81
CA SER A 324 -9.97 -16.48 1.55
C SER A 324 -10.69 -15.16 1.72
N ASP A 325 -10.46 -14.23 0.80
CA ASP A 325 -11.10 -12.92 0.76
C ASP A 325 -12.52 -12.94 0.19
N THR A 326 -12.88 -14.01 -0.52
CA THR A 326 -14.19 -14.14 -1.19
C THR A 326 -15.27 -14.69 -0.28
N ASP A 327 -14.92 -15.08 0.94
CA ASP A 327 -15.88 -15.59 1.92
C ASP A 327 -16.38 -14.43 2.79
N GLU A 328 -17.57 -13.92 2.52
CA GLU A 328 -18.21 -12.86 3.31
C GLU A 328 -18.28 -13.19 4.82
N THR A 329 -18.33 -14.49 5.16
CA THR A 329 -18.32 -14.93 6.57
C THR A 329 -16.94 -14.80 7.21
N ALA A 330 -15.88 -14.66 6.41
CA ALA A 330 -14.51 -14.51 6.91
C ALA A 330 -14.33 -13.23 7.72
N HIS A 331 -15.03 -12.17 7.35
CA HIS A 331 -14.95 -10.86 8.01
C HIS A 331 -15.93 -10.73 9.19
N LYS A 332 -16.75 -11.76 9.43
CA LYS A 332 -17.89 -11.65 10.34
C LYS A 332 -17.53 -11.26 11.77
N SER A 333 -16.45 -11.82 12.33
CA SER A 333 -16.05 -11.49 13.70
C SER A 333 -15.72 -10.01 13.83
N PHE A 334 -15.05 -9.43 12.84
CA PHE A 334 -14.69 -8.02 12.82
C PHE A 334 -15.93 -7.12 12.58
N THR A 335 -16.77 -7.44 11.59
CA THR A 335 -17.95 -6.63 11.24
C THR A 335 -19.08 -6.70 12.26
N THR A 336 -19.08 -7.69 13.17
CA THR A 336 -20.07 -7.82 14.24
C THR A 336 -19.53 -7.36 15.62
N ASN A 337 -18.43 -6.63 15.66
CA ASN A 337 -17.77 -6.15 16.88
C ASN A 337 -17.32 -7.29 17.84
N ASN A 338 -17.03 -8.45 17.28
CA ASN A 338 -16.52 -9.61 18.01
C ASN A 338 -15.01 -9.85 17.79
N CYS A 339 -14.31 -8.85 17.25
CA CYS A 339 -12.86 -8.88 17.05
C CYS A 339 -12.29 -7.48 17.26
N LEU A 340 -11.16 -7.39 17.96
CA LEU A 340 -10.50 -6.10 18.19
C LEU A 340 -9.59 -5.72 17.04
N PHE A 341 -8.69 -6.60 16.62
CA PHE A 341 -7.70 -6.34 15.58
C PHE A 341 -7.86 -7.23 14.38
N TYR A 342 -7.59 -6.68 13.21
CA TYR A 342 -7.62 -7.40 11.95
C TYR A 342 -6.37 -7.09 11.12
N THR A 343 -5.49 -8.08 10.93
CA THR A 343 -4.28 -7.92 10.12
C THR A 343 -4.61 -8.02 8.65
N ARG A 344 -4.42 -6.94 7.90
CA ARG A 344 -4.77 -6.86 6.47
C ARG A 344 -3.90 -5.85 5.74
N TYR A 345 -4.32 -5.49 4.55
CA TYR A 345 -3.80 -4.39 3.74
C TYR A 345 -4.81 -3.22 3.71
N ILE A 346 -4.33 -2.03 3.43
CA ILE A 346 -5.13 -0.78 3.49
C ILE A 346 -6.39 -0.88 2.62
N GLY A 347 -6.29 -1.42 1.41
CA GLY A 347 -7.40 -1.52 0.45
C GLY A 347 -8.63 -2.27 0.97
N ILE A 348 -8.51 -3.11 2.03
CA ILE A 348 -9.67 -3.78 2.65
C ILE A 348 -10.64 -2.78 3.29
N GLY A 349 -10.20 -1.59 3.65
CA GLY A 349 -11.07 -0.55 4.22
C GLY A 349 -12.23 -0.21 3.30
N SER A 350 -12.03 -0.28 1.98
CA SER A 350 -13.09 -0.06 0.99
C SER A 350 -14.22 -1.10 1.08
N TYR A 351 -13.93 -2.33 1.50
CA TYR A 351 -14.93 -3.37 1.72
C TYR A 351 -15.91 -3.01 2.86
N PHE A 352 -15.41 -2.30 3.88
CA PHE A 352 -16.21 -1.90 5.04
C PHE A 352 -16.89 -0.54 4.88
N ARG A 353 -16.65 0.17 3.78
CA ARG A 353 -17.13 1.54 3.54
C ARG A 353 -18.61 1.74 3.79
N ASP A 354 -19.44 0.82 3.34
CA ASP A 354 -20.90 0.90 3.42
C ASP A 354 -21.47 0.22 4.69
N SER A 355 -20.59 -0.20 5.62
CA SER A 355 -20.99 -0.78 6.90
C SER A 355 -21.08 0.26 8.03
N ASP A 356 -21.81 -0.08 9.10
CA ASP A 356 -21.84 0.71 10.34
C ASP A 356 -20.62 0.42 11.26
N LEU A 357 -19.66 -0.36 10.79
CA LEU A 357 -18.46 -0.71 11.55
C LEU A 357 -17.61 0.54 11.79
N ASP A 358 -17.35 0.87 13.04
CA ASP A 358 -16.43 1.94 13.42
C ASP A 358 -15.03 1.36 13.66
N PHE A 359 -14.10 1.70 12.77
CA PHE A 359 -12.74 1.16 12.78
C PHE A 359 -11.71 2.22 12.40
N GLY A 360 -10.46 1.95 12.75
CA GLY A 360 -9.31 2.76 12.37
C GLY A 360 -8.16 1.92 11.86
N PHE A 361 -7.13 2.59 11.33
CA PHE A 361 -5.90 1.98 10.83
C PHE A 361 -4.76 2.21 11.80
N LEU A 362 -3.87 1.22 11.92
CA LEU A 362 -2.63 1.29 12.70
C LEU A 362 -1.48 0.68 11.88
N PRO A 363 -0.25 1.15 12.06
CA PRO A 363 0.90 0.39 11.62
C PRO A 363 0.97 -0.95 12.35
N TYR A 364 1.66 -1.93 11.79
CA TYR A 364 2.04 -3.12 12.55
C TYR A 364 2.83 -2.70 13.79
N PRO A 365 2.64 -3.38 14.94
CA PRO A 365 3.32 -3.00 16.17
C PRO A 365 4.82 -3.25 16.08
N LYS A 366 5.62 -2.41 16.67
CA LYS A 366 7.03 -2.69 16.90
C LYS A 366 7.20 -3.93 17.77
N TRP A 367 8.34 -4.59 17.68
CA TRP A 367 8.61 -5.73 18.54
C TRP A 367 8.71 -5.30 20.03
N ASP A 368 9.42 -4.20 20.29
CA ASP A 368 9.65 -3.62 21.61
C ASP A 368 9.77 -2.09 21.53
N GLU A 369 9.88 -1.42 22.66
CA GLU A 369 10.05 0.04 22.74
C GLU A 369 11.46 0.51 22.29
N GLU A 370 12.45 -0.38 22.25
CA GLU A 370 13.82 -0.07 21.82
C GLU A 370 13.91 0.04 20.29
N GLN A 371 12.99 -0.58 19.57
CA GLN A 371 12.89 -0.44 18.12
C GLN A 371 12.52 1.00 17.76
N GLU A 372 13.37 1.66 16.95
CA GLU A 372 13.20 3.06 16.62
C GLU A 372 11.97 3.33 15.73
N ASN A 373 11.84 2.60 14.63
CA ASN A 373 10.82 2.84 13.61
C ASN A 373 9.81 1.71 13.52
N TYR A 374 8.57 2.03 13.13
CA TYR A 374 7.64 1.06 12.60
C TYR A 374 8.17 0.50 11.27
N CYS A 375 7.71 -0.69 10.88
CA CYS A 375 8.03 -1.28 9.60
C CYS A 375 6.76 -1.95 9.03
N ASN A 376 6.34 -1.54 7.84
CA ASN A 376 5.10 -2.01 7.24
C ASN A 376 5.36 -2.59 5.85
N THR A 377 5.15 -3.88 5.69
CA THR A 377 5.41 -4.59 4.43
C THR A 377 4.37 -4.28 3.38
N MET A 378 4.80 -4.22 2.14
CA MET A 378 3.92 -4.25 0.99
C MET A 378 3.71 -5.71 0.53
N HIS A 379 2.45 -6.08 0.27
CA HIS A 379 2.04 -7.44 -0.07
C HIS A 379 2.62 -7.88 -1.43
N ALA A 380 3.64 -8.71 -1.44
CA ALA A 380 4.32 -9.14 -2.66
C ALA A 380 3.39 -9.84 -3.66
N TYR A 381 2.45 -10.68 -3.20
CA TYR A 381 1.50 -11.36 -4.10
C TYR A 381 0.42 -10.42 -4.66
N GLY A 382 0.20 -9.25 -4.03
CA GLY A 382 -0.85 -8.30 -4.39
C GLY A 382 -0.39 -7.14 -5.26
N THR A 383 0.91 -6.86 -5.33
CA THR A 383 1.45 -5.66 -5.99
C THR A 383 1.98 -5.94 -7.39
N SER A 384 1.99 -4.90 -8.21
CA SER A 384 2.73 -4.82 -9.47
C SER A 384 3.74 -3.67 -9.43
N TRP A 385 4.74 -3.73 -10.30
CA TRP A 385 5.89 -2.84 -10.31
C TRP A 385 6.16 -2.33 -11.71
N LEU A 386 6.52 -1.05 -11.82
CA LEU A 386 6.98 -0.45 -13.06
C LEU A 386 8.34 -1.01 -13.45
N CYS A 387 8.45 -1.41 -14.71
CA CYS A 387 9.71 -1.88 -15.30
C CYS A 387 9.70 -1.70 -16.82
N ILE A 388 10.89 -1.61 -17.42
CA ILE A 388 11.09 -1.48 -18.85
C ILE A 388 11.70 -2.78 -19.36
N PRO A 389 11.06 -3.50 -20.31
CA PRO A 389 11.63 -4.69 -20.92
C PRO A 389 12.94 -4.40 -21.63
N SER A 390 13.94 -5.30 -21.52
CA SER A 390 15.25 -5.15 -22.15
C SER A 390 15.22 -5.20 -23.69
N SER A 391 14.10 -5.59 -24.31
CA SER A 391 13.89 -5.56 -25.76
C SER A 391 13.40 -4.21 -26.28
N VAL A 392 13.10 -3.24 -25.41
CA VAL A 392 12.74 -1.87 -25.79
C VAL A 392 13.93 -1.21 -26.46
N LYS A 393 13.70 -0.61 -27.63
CA LYS A 393 14.78 -0.02 -28.46
C LYS A 393 15.12 1.40 -28.06
N ASP A 394 14.11 2.18 -27.71
CA ASP A 394 14.25 3.56 -27.25
C ASP A 394 13.98 3.63 -25.75
N ILE A 395 14.98 3.21 -24.98
CA ILE A 395 14.89 3.15 -23.52
C ILE A 395 14.79 4.54 -22.90
N GLU A 396 15.45 5.55 -23.50
CA GLU A 396 15.42 6.93 -23.02
C GLU A 396 14.01 7.53 -23.16
N GLN A 397 13.31 7.23 -24.24
CA GLN A 397 11.92 7.62 -24.40
C GLN A 397 11.02 6.95 -23.38
N SER A 398 11.17 5.64 -23.17
CA SER A 398 10.37 4.90 -22.19
C SER A 398 10.66 5.38 -20.76
N GLY A 399 11.92 5.69 -20.47
CA GLY A 399 12.32 6.30 -19.19
C GLY A 399 11.71 7.67 -18.98
N ALA A 400 11.80 8.56 -19.99
CA ALA A 400 11.23 9.91 -19.93
C ALA A 400 9.72 9.91 -19.70
N ILE A 401 9.01 8.98 -20.31
CA ILE A 401 7.56 8.82 -20.14
C ILE A 401 7.24 8.23 -18.75
N MET A 402 7.99 7.23 -18.28
CA MET A 402 7.85 6.67 -16.94
C MET A 402 8.08 7.72 -15.84
N GLU A 403 9.14 8.52 -16.00
CA GLU A 403 9.47 9.66 -15.14
C GLU A 403 8.31 10.66 -15.08
N SER A 404 7.74 10.98 -16.24
CA SER A 404 6.65 11.94 -16.34
C SER A 404 5.33 11.41 -15.78
N LEU A 405 5.03 10.12 -15.98
CA LEU A 405 3.89 9.47 -15.35
C LEU A 405 4.01 9.52 -13.83
N SER A 406 5.19 9.23 -13.27
CA SER A 406 5.43 9.29 -11.82
C SER A 406 5.33 10.71 -11.27
N TYR A 407 5.89 11.69 -11.96
CA TYR A 407 5.79 13.11 -11.59
C TYR A 407 4.35 13.63 -11.61
N TYR A 408 3.57 13.35 -12.66
CA TYR A 408 2.16 13.75 -12.71
C TYR A 408 1.30 12.88 -11.77
N GLY A 409 1.70 11.65 -11.52
CA GLY A 409 1.09 10.79 -10.51
C GLY A 409 1.13 11.41 -9.13
N GLN A 410 2.30 11.92 -8.70
CA GLN A 410 2.45 12.64 -7.45
C GLN A 410 1.54 13.86 -7.34
N LYS A 411 1.35 14.59 -8.44
CA LYS A 411 0.55 15.82 -8.45
C LYS A 411 -0.95 15.60 -8.57
N LEU A 412 -1.37 14.51 -9.16
CA LEU A 412 -2.77 14.27 -9.54
C LEU A 412 -3.35 13.01 -8.91
N VAL A 413 -2.64 11.88 -9.05
CA VAL A 413 -3.16 10.57 -8.63
C VAL A 413 -3.03 10.37 -7.13
N ASN A 414 -1.89 10.69 -6.56
CA ASN A 414 -1.65 10.53 -5.12
C ASN A 414 -2.61 11.40 -4.28
N PRO A 415 -2.80 12.73 -4.56
CA PRO A 415 -3.80 13.51 -3.84
C PRO A 415 -5.23 12.97 -4.01
N ALA A 416 -5.62 12.54 -5.21
CA ALA A 416 -6.95 11.98 -5.44
C ALA A 416 -7.16 10.65 -4.70
N TYR A 417 -6.12 9.83 -4.60
CA TYR A 417 -6.15 8.61 -3.80
C TYR A 417 -6.37 8.92 -2.31
N TYR A 418 -5.65 9.90 -1.78
CA TYR A 418 -5.84 10.35 -0.40
C TYR A 418 -7.25 10.94 -0.18
N GLU A 419 -7.75 11.76 -1.09
CA GLU A 419 -9.10 12.32 -1.04
C GLU A 419 -10.17 11.22 -0.97
N ILE A 420 -10.13 10.24 -1.88
CA ILE A 420 -11.06 9.09 -1.85
C ILE A 420 -10.91 8.29 -0.56
N THR A 421 -9.69 8.03 -0.16
CA THR A 421 -9.41 7.22 1.01
C THR A 421 -9.90 7.92 2.27
N LEU A 422 -9.69 9.24 2.37
CA LEU A 422 -10.11 10.08 3.50
C LEU A 422 -11.61 10.43 3.43
N GLU A 423 -12.12 10.92 2.28
CA GLU A 423 -13.51 11.36 2.14
C GLU A 423 -14.48 10.22 1.83
N GLY A 424 -14.00 9.15 1.23
CA GLY A 424 -14.78 8.00 0.76
C GLY A 424 -15.26 7.03 1.84
N LYS A 425 -15.19 7.38 3.13
CA LYS A 425 -15.52 6.52 4.29
C LYS A 425 -14.61 5.29 4.46
N THR A 426 -13.51 5.20 3.75
CA THR A 426 -12.49 4.18 4.00
C THR A 426 -11.70 4.55 5.25
N ILE A 427 -11.37 5.83 5.39
CA ILE A 427 -10.82 6.44 6.61
C ILE A 427 -11.90 7.36 7.20
N ARG A 428 -12.19 7.23 8.48
CA ARG A 428 -13.34 7.87 9.13
C ARG A 428 -12.96 8.99 10.09
N ASP A 429 -11.67 9.23 10.28
CA ASP A 429 -11.12 10.23 11.20
C ASP A 429 -9.71 10.66 10.81
N GLU A 430 -9.30 11.82 11.33
CA GLU A 430 -7.99 12.41 11.10
C GLU A 430 -6.85 11.56 11.68
N GLU A 431 -7.07 10.87 12.79
CA GLU A 431 -6.06 10.01 13.40
C GLU A 431 -5.69 8.83 12.48
N SER A 432 -6.65 8.25 11.78
CA SER A 432 -6.35 7.21 10.77
C SER A 432 -5.51 7.76 9.62
N ALA A 433 -5.68 9.03 9.23
CA ALA A 433 -4.83 9.66 8.22
C ALA A 433 -3.38 9.77 8.72
N ASP A 434 -3.18 10.27 9.95
CA ASP A 434 -1.85 10.31 10.60
C ASP A 434 -1.19 8.92 10.60
N MET A 435 -1.98 7.86 10.84
CA MET A 435 -1.46 6.49 10.85
C MET A 435 -1.05 6.01 9.45
N LEU A 436 -1.77 6.39 8.41
CA LEU A 436 -1.38 6.06 7.04
C LEU A 436 -0.08 6.75 6.65
N ASP A 437 0.12 7.99 7.05
CA ASP A 437 1.39 8.70 6.81
C ASP A 437 2.56 7.94 7.44
N ILE A 438 2.40 7.47 8.69
CA ILE A 438 3.39 6.62 9.35
C ILE A 438 3.60 5.31 8.56
N ILE A 439 2.53 4.63 8.14
CA ILE A 439 2.58 3.36 7.42
C ILE A 439 3.36 3.52 6.11
N PHE A 440 3.05 4.54 5.32
CA PHE A 440 3.71 4.77 4.03
C PHE A 440 5.17 5.21 4.20
N ALA A 441 5.47 6.08 5.17
CA ALA A 441 6.84 6.52 5.45
C ALA A 441 7.73 5.38 5.98
N THR A 442 7.15 4.29 6.48
CA THR A 442 7.87 3.17 7.11
C THR A 442 7.71 1.86 6.35
N ARG A 443 7.47 1.92 5.03
CA ARG A 443 7.46 0.74 4.17
C ARG A 443 8.76 -0.04 4.28
N PHE A 444 8.64 -1.36 4.21
CA PHE A 444 9.75 -2.29 4.35
C PHE A 444 9.71 -3.32 3.23
N PHE A 445 10.81 -3.45 2.50
CA PHE A 445 10.93 -4.27 1.31
C PHE A 445 11.93 -5.41 1.55
N ASP A 446 11.43 -6.64 1.67
CA ASP A 446 12.24 -7.83 1.91
C ASP A 446 12.52 -8.56 0.58
N VAL A 447 13.74 -8.44 0.07
CA VAL A 447 14.14 -9.14 -1.16
C VAL A 447 14.01 -10.65 -1.04
N GLY A 448 14.15 -11.22 0.16
CA GLY A 448 13.92 -12.64 0.39
C GLY A 448 12.47 -13.05 0.19
N PHE A 449 11.54 -12.18 0.58
CA PHE A 449 10.11 -12.37 0.35
C PHE A 449 9.75 -12.21 -1.14
N TYR A 450 10.28 -11.18 -1.80
CA TYR A 450 9.97 -10.86 -3.19
C TYR A 450 10.59 -11.84 -4.19
N TYR A 451 11.82 -12.29 -3.95
CA TYR A 451 12.50 -13.31 -4.75
C TYR A 451 12.17 -14.75 -4.31
N GLN A 452 11.23 -14.92 -3.39
CA GLN A 452 10.78 -16.22 -2.86
C GLN A 452 11.95 -17.10 -2.40
N VAL A 453 12.91 -16.51 -1.71
CA VAL A 453 14.15 -17.16 -1.28
C VAL A 453 13.85 -18.34 -0.37
N GLY A 454 14.30 -19.53 -0.79
CA GLY A 454 14.15 -20.76 -0.02
C GLY A 454 12.72 -21.20 0.22
N ASP A 455 11.74 -20.59 -0.45
CA ASP A 455 10.30 -20.77 -0.19
C ASP A 455 9.93 -20.50 1.28
N TYR A 456 10.71 -19.63 1.95
CA TYR A 456 10.54 -19.38 3.38
C TYR A 456 9.22 -18.68 3.74
N ASN A 457 8.66 -17.88 2.85
CA ASN A 457 7.34 -17.27 3.06
C ASN A 457 6.26 -18.35 3.23
N ASN A 458 6.17 -19.33 2.31
CA ASN A 458 5.23 -20.45 2.42
C ASN A 458 5.55 -21.33 3.63
N THR A 459 6.82 -21.55 3.92
CA THR A 459 7.27 -22.27 5.11
C THR A 459 6.80 -21.59 6.40
N ILE A 460 6.93 -20.28 6.51
CA ILE A 460 6.45 -19.49 7.66
C ILE A 460 4.94 -19.62 7.78
N PHE A 461 4.19 -19.52 6.67
CA PHE A 461 2.74 -19.70 6.65
C PHE A 461 2.32 -21.09 7.16
N ASP A 462 2.93 -22.15 6.65
CA ASP A 462 2.63 -23.52 7.05
C ASP A 462 2.93 -23.76 8.53
N MET A 463 4.07 -23.25 9.02
CA MET A 463 4.45 -23.38 10.42
C MET A 463 3.50 -22.61 11.33
N PHE A 464 3.14 -21.38 10.99
CA PHE A 464 2.19 -20.57 11.73
C PHE A 464 0.82 -21.27 11.77
N TYR A 465 0.28 -21.69 10.62
CA TYR A 465 -1.00 -22.35 10.50
C TYR A 465 -1.03 -23.69 11.27
N GLY A 466 0.06 -24.43 11.26
CA GLY A 466 0.23 -25.68 11.99
C GLY A 466 0.57 -25.51 13.48
N GLY A 467 0.75 -24.29 13.97
CA GLY A 467 1.21 -24.01 15.35
C GLY A 467 2.62 -24.54 15.63
N ASN A 468 3.44 -24.73 14.60
CA ASN A 468 4.79 -25.28 14.72
C ASN A 468 5.82 -24.17 14.93
N THR A 469 6.49 -24.18 16.08
CA THR A 469 7.47 -23.15 16.48
C THR A 469 8.93 -23.58 16.27
N ASN A 470 9.20 -24.66 15.56
CA ASN A 470 10.56 -25.18 15.39
C ASN A 470 11.34 -24.47 14.24
N PHE A 471 11.26 -23.15 14.19
CA PHE A 471 11.86 -22.31 13.15
C PHE A 471 13.39 -22.48 13.06
N SER A 472 14.09 -22.41 14.19
CA SER A 472 15.57 -22.52 14.21
C SER A 472 16.09 -23.79 13.57
N SER A 473 15.47 -24.94 13.86
CA SER A 473 15.86 -26.21 13.27
C SER A 473 15.60 -26.27 11.76
N LEU A 474 14.47 -25.73 11.33
CA LEU A 474 14.09 -25.67 9.92
C LEU A 474 15.03 -24.79 9.11
N PHE A 475 15.26 -23.57 9.56
CA PHE A 475 16.16 -22.62 8.88
C PHE A 475 17.58 -23.18 8.77
N LYS A 476 18.09 -23.75 9.86
CA LYS A 476 19.40 -24.38 9.85
C LYS A 476 19.51 -25.56 8.87
N SER A 477 18.44 -26.31 8.70
CA SER A 477 18.43 -27.49 7.79
C SER A 477 18.48 -27.10 6.32
N SER A 478 17.91 -25.94 5.94
CA SER A 478 17.82 -25.42 4.57
C SER A 478 18.89 -24.38 4.22
N GLU A 479 19.58 -23.81 5.20
CA GLU A 479 20.53 -22.70 5.07
C GLU A 479 21.52 -22.87 3.90
N LYS A 480 22.15 -24.05 3.77
CA LYS A 480 23.15 -24.30 2.71
C LYS A 480 22.53 -24.34 1.30
N ILE A 481 21.29 -24.79 1.18
CA ILE A 481 20.59 -24.85 -0.10
C ILE A 481 20.18 -23.45 -0.51
N VAL A 482 19.68 -22.67 0.45
CA VAL A 482 19.24 -21.30 0.26
C VAL A 482 20.44 -20.38 -0.06
N ALA A 483 21.54 -20.52 0.66
CA ALA A 483 22.76 -19.77 0.34
C ALA A 483 23.23 -19.97 -1.13
N LYS A 484 23.12 -21.19 -1.66
CA LYS A 484 23.44 -21.45 -3.08
C LYS A 484 22.40 -20.84 -4.04
N GLN A 485 21.15 -20.71 -3.61
CA GLN A 485 20.13 -20.02 -4.41
C GLN A 485 20.47 -18.53 -4.51
N LEU A 486 20.84 -17.91 -3.40
CA LEU A 486 21.26 -16.49 -3.37
C LEU A 486 22.51 -16.27 -4.22
N GLU A 487 23.56 -17.09 -4.03
CA GLU A 487 24.78 -17.04 -4.87
C GLU A 487 24.45 -17.09 -6.37
N LYS A 488 23.48 -17.93 -6.77
CA LYS A 488 23.05 -18.00 -8.17
C LYS A 488 22.31 -16.73 -8.64
N ILE A 489 21.53 -16.12 -7.77
CA ILE A 489 20.85 -14.83 -8.09
C ILE A 489 21.91 -13.73 -8.25
N ASP A 490 22.86 -13.63 -7.33
CA ASP A 490 23.98 -12.68 -7.38
C ASP A 490 24.81 -12.88 -8.67
N ASP A 491 25.24 -14.09 -8.96
CA ASP A 491 25.95 -14.44 -10.20
C ASP A 491 25.20 -14.03 -11.47
N SER A 492 23.86 -14.05 -11.42
CA SER A 492 23.03 -13.64 -12.55
C SER A 492 23.04 -12.12 -12.70
N PHE A 493 22.90 -11.37 -11.61
CA PHE A 493 22.99 -9.90 -11.65
C PHE A 493 24.39 -9.42 -12.02
N GLU A 494 25.47 -10.04 -11.53
CA GLU A 494 26.85 -9.73 -11.94
C GLU A 494 27.06 -9.90 -13.47
N LYS A 495 26.42 -10.89 -14.08
CA LYS A 495 26.51 -11.09 -15.54
C LYS A 495 25.67 -10.10 -16.34
N ILE A 496 24.59 -9.57 -15.76
CA ILE A 496 23.75 -8.56 -16.39
C ILE A 496 24.42 -7.19 -16.36
N ALA A 497 25.06 -6.86 -15.23
CA ALA A 497 25.72 -5.58 -15.00
C ALA A 497 27.10 -5.46 -15.71
N GLY A 498 27.76 -6.55 -16.06
CA GLY A 498 29.11 -6.56 -16.61
C GLY A 498 29.25 -6.96 -18.01
#